data_27f4d9080229f03ca5d6f30ea2f3635b
#
_entry.id   27f4d9080229f03ca5d6f30ea2f3635b
#
_cell.length_a   1.000
_cell.length_b   1.000
_cell.length_c   1.000
_cell.angle_alpha   90.00
_cell.angle_beta   90.00
_cell.angle_gamma   90.00
#
_symmetry.space_group_name_H-M   'P 1'
#
loop_
_entity.id
_entity.type
_entity.pdbx_description
1 polymer ?
#
loop_
_entity_poly.entity_id
_entity_poly.type
_entity_poly.pdbx_seq_one_letter_code
_entity_poly.pdbx_strand_id
1 'polypeptide(L)'
;ESSAASDVYKRQAKRGLERAGIKENRYLCVSVGIDGDPHITKAIIDQNKCVKCGKCKLICPHDAIIELDKYKVKKERCIGCMQCAKNCPKQAIEMVSQLQDYKEVLPKLIEKGIDCIEFHAISTDEKDVMDKWLQINDFFDGMLCISIDRSELGDKKLKERVQKMLSIRKPYTTIIQADGIAMSGSDDKYGTTLQAVATAQLFQNANFPAYIMMSGGTNTKSIELAHLCGVKPDCLAVGSYARKIVKEYLTNDNLLNDQNLINEAVKIAKDLVDTIVGKNND
;
A
#
# COMPACT_ATOMS: atom_id res chain seq x y z
N GLU A 1 15.83 6.82 -8.48
CA GLU A 1 15.58 5.37 -8.76
C GLU A 1 14.14 4.94 -8.43
N SER A 2 13.47 5.53 -7.42
CA SER A 2 12.08 5.15 -7.11
C SER A 2 11.07 5.64 -8.17
N SER A 3 11.32 6.78 -8.82
CA SER A 3 10.51 7.25 -9.95
C SER A 3 10.68 6.33 -11.18
N ALA A 4 11.88 5.80 -11.40
CA ALA A 4 12.13 4.85 -12.49
C ALA A 4 11.41 3.50 -12.26
N ALA A 5 11.32 3.05 -11.00
CA ALA A 5 10.59 1.82 -10.68
C ALA A 5 9.08 1.98 -10.91
N SER A 6 8.46 3.09 -10.50
CA SER A 6 7.03 3.36 -10.77
C SER A 6 6.74 3.48 -12.26
N ASP A 7 7.66 4.05 -13.06
CA ASP A 7 7.55 4.11 -14.51
C ASP A 7 7.59 2.73 -15.18
N VAL A 8 8.45 1.84 -14.68
CA VAL A 8 8.54 0.46 -15.19
C VAL A 8 7.24 -0.28 -14.90
N TYR A 9 6.73 -0.24 -13.68
CA TYR A 9 5.48 -0.91 -13.29
C TYR A 9 4.28 -0.37 -14.05
N LYS A 10 4.18 0.94 -14.24
CA LYS A 10 3.11 1.55 -15.01
C LYS A 10 3.12 1.09 -16.48
N ARG A 11 4.30 1.09 -17.12
CA ARG A 11 4.45 0.58 -18.49
C ARG A 11 4.10 -0.91 -18.57
N GLN A 12 4.48 -1.70 -17.57
CA GLN A 12 4.12 -3.11 -17.49
C GLN A 12 2.61 -3.30 -17.35
N ALA A 13 1.95 -2.52 -16.48
CA ALA A 13 0.50 -2.57 -16.30
C ALA A 13 -0.24 -2.22 -17.60
N LYS A 14 0.13 -1.11 -18.27
CA LYS A 14 -0.44 -0.73 -19.58
C LYS A 14 -0.26 -1.81 -20.63
N ARG A 15 0.95 -2.33 -20.78
CA ARG A 15 1.23 -3.44 -21.73
C ARG A 15 0.42 -4.70 -21.39
N GLY A 16 0.23 -5.00 -20.10
CA GLY A 16 -0.60 -6.13 -19.65
C GLY A 16 -2.05 -5.94 -20.07
N LEU A 17 -2.62 -4.76 -19.86
CA LEU A 17 -3.99 -4.42 -20.27
C LEU A 17 -4.16 -4.50 -21.81
N GLU A 18 -3.22 -3.94 -22.57
CA GLU A 18 -3.20 -3.99 -24.03
C GLU A 18 -3.15 -5.43 -24.54
N ARG A 19 -2.25 -6.28 -23.99
CA ARG A 19 -2.14 -7.69 -24.34
C ARG A 19 -3.39 -8.50 -24.01
N ALA A 20 -4.05 -8.17 -22.90
CA ALA A 20 -5.29 -8.78 -22.48
C ALA A 20 -6.51 -8.30 -23.30
N GLY A 21 -6.33 -7.34 -24.21
CA GLY A 21 -7.44 -6.76 -24.98
C GLY A 21 -8.43 -5.98 -24.14
N ILE A 22 -8.05 -5.56 -22.93
CA ILE A 22 -8.90 -4.83 -22.00
C ILE A 22 -8.98 -3.37 -22.46
N LYS A 23 -10.15 -2.99 -22.97
CA LYS A 23 -10.44 -1.61 -23.43
C LYS A 23 -11.15 -0.76 -22.38
N GLU A 24 -11.57 -1.35 -21.29
CA GLU A 24 -12.27 -0.63 -20.21
C GLU A 24 -11.30 0.31 -19.46
N ASN A 25 -11.85 1.42 -18.97
CA ASN A 25 -11.08 2.33 -18.14
C ASN A 25 -10.56 1.60 -16.90
N ARG A 26 -9.25 1.64 -16.70
CA ARG A 26 -8.59 1.17 -15.50
C ARG A 26 -7.82 2.33 -14.92
N TYR A 27 -8.06 2.60 -13.64
CA TYR A 27 -7.40 3.68 -12.93
C TYR A 27 -5.99 3.25 -12.51
N LEU A 28 -5.00 4.03 -12.93
CA LEU A 28 -3.62 3.86 -12.50
C LEU A 28 -3.36 4.78 -11.31
N CYS A 29 -3.15 4.18 -10.16
CA CYS A 29 -2.82 4.90 -8.93
C CYS A 29 -1.31 4.84 -8.66
N VAL A 30 -0.74 5.95 -8.21
CA VAL A 30 0.62 6.01 -7.68
C VAL A 30 0.59 6.42 -6.22
N SER A 31 1.45 5.80 -5.42
CA SER A 31 1.55 6.11 -4.00
C SER A 31 2.69 7.10 -3.74
N VAL A 32 2.44 8.08 -2.90
CA VAL A 32 3.44 9.02 -2.39
C VAL A 32 3.41 9.01 -0.86
N GLY A 33 4.59 9.05 -0.25
CA GLY A 33 4.76 8.93 1.18
C GLY A 33 5.37 10.16 1.81
N ILE A 34 5.29 10.22 3.12
CA ILE A 34 5.81 11.27 3.99
C ILE A 34 6.99 10.73 4.81
N ASP A 35 7.74 11.60 5.47
CA ASP A 35 8.83 11.15 6.34
C ASP A 35 8.32 10.18 7.43
N GLY A 36 9.08 9.10 7.63
CA GLY A 36 8.69 8.00 8.51
C GLY A 36 7.75 6.95 7.90
N ASP A 37 7.20 7.19 6.70
CA ASP A 37 6.38 6.20 6.02
C ASP A 37 7.17 4.89 5.79
N PRO A 38 6.69 3.75 6.30
CA PRO A 38 7.37 2.46 6.13
C PRO A 38 7.66 2.07 4.68
N HIS A 39 6.84 2.52 3.73
CA HIS A 39 6.99 2.17 2.32
C HIS A 39 8.21 2.85 1.68
N ILE A 40 8.56 4.06 2.11
CA ILE A 40 9.72 4.80 1.60
C ILE A 40 10.91 4.77 2.55
N THR A 41 10.74 4.32 3.80
CA THR A 41 11.80 4.22 4.80
C THR A 41 12.57 2.92 4.63
N LYS A 42 13.88 3.00 4.53
CA LYS A 42 14.78 1.85 4.31
C LYS A 42 15.87 1.79 5.37
N ALA A 43 16.21 0.57 5.76
CA ALA A 43 17.33 0.36 6.66
C ALA A 43 18.66 0.58 5.92
N ILE A 44 19.60 1.24 6.59
CA ILE A 44 21.00 1.40 6.16
C ILE A 44 21.90 0.87 7.26
N ILE A 45 22.86 0.01 6.91
CA ILE A 45 23.79 -0.58 7.85
C ILE A 45 25.11 0.19 7.81
N ASP A 46 25.47 0.84 8.91
CA ASP A 46 26.80 1.42 9.10
C ASP A 46 27.84 0.31 9.24
N GLN A 47 28.67 0.16 8.22
CA GLN A 47 29.67 -0.90 8.12
C GLN A 47 30.82 -0.75 9.12
N ASN A 48 31.02 0.44 9.68
CA ASN A 48 32.05 0.68 10.68
C ASN A 48 31.60 0.24 12.08
N LYS A 49 30.29 0.33 12.36
CA LYS A 49 29.69 -0.12 13.62
C LYS A 49 29.29 -1.59 13.60
N CYS A 50 29.10 -2.16 12.41
CA CYS A 50 28.58 -3.52 12.24
C CYS A 50 29.62 -4.57 12.64
N VAL A 51 29.30 -5.38 13.67
CA VAL A 51 30.13 -6.50 14.14
C VAL A 51 29.73 -7.85 13.52
N LYS A 52 28.94 -7.86 12.49
CA LYS A 52 28.51 -9.06 11.74
C LYS A 52 27.85 -10.16 12.61
N CYS A 53 27.11 -9.79 13.66
CA CYS A 53 26.50 -10.76 14.58
C CYS A 53 25.29 -11.51 14.00
N GLY A 54 24.77 -11.16 12.81
CA GLY A 54 23.70 -11.85 12.11
C GLY A 54 22.26 -11.58 12.62
N LYS A 55 22.08 -10.95 13.78
CA LYS A 55 20.75 -10.75 14.39
C LYS A 55 19.76 -10.06 13.47
N CYS A 56 20.19 -9.04 12.73
CA CYS A 56 19.35 -8.30 11.80
C CYS A 56 18.83 -9.16 10.65
N LYS A 57 19.64 -10.10 10.15
CA LYS A 57 19.26 -11.05 9.10
C LYS A 57 18.22 -12.03 9.62
N LEU A 58 18.43 -12.58 10.81
CA LEU A 58 17.53 -13.56 11.42
C LEU A 58 16.14 -12.99 11.72
N ILE A 59 16.05 -11.70 12.11
CA ILE A 59 14.79 -11.07 12.50
C ILE A 59 14.07 -10.41 11.33
N CYS A 60 14.68 -10.36 10.14
CA CYS A 60 14.07 -9.69 8.99
C CYS A 60 12.95 -10.55 8.38
N PRO A 61 11.66 -10.15 8.46
CA PRO A 61 10.55 -10.97 7.98
C PRO A 61 10.46 -11.02 6.45
N HIS A 62 11.28 -10.22 5.75
CA HIS A 62 11.26 -10.09 4.28
C HIS A 62 12.57 -10.51 3.61
N ASP A 63 13.47 -11.15 4.34
CA ASP A 63 14.79 -11.54 3.81
C ASP A 63 15.51 -10.38 3.09
N ALA A 64 15.28 -9.15 3.59
CA ALA A 64 15.86 -7.96 3.01
C ALA A 64 17.34 -7.78 3.35
N ILE A 65 17.86 -8.51 4.35
CA ILE A 65 19.26 -8.41 4.77
C ILE A 65 20.03 -9.62 4.27
N ILE A 66 20.96 -9.35 3.37
CA ILE A 66 21.82 -10.37 2.76
C ILE A 66 23.20 -10.31 3.36
N GLU A 67 23.83 -11.48 3.44
CA GLU A 67 25.20 -11.64 3.86
C GLU A 67 26.10 -11.78 2.64
N LEU A 68 27.06 -10.88 2.57
CA LEU A 68 28.19 -10.91 1.63
C LEU A 68 29.47 -10.80 2.49
N ASP A 69 30.52 -10.17 1.99
CA ASP A 69 31.66 -9.80 2.83
C ASP A 69 31.23 -8.99 4.06
N LYS A 70 30.16 -8.19 3.88
CA LYS A 70 29.45 -7.43 4.91
C LYS A 70 27.94 -7.59 4.72
N TYR A 71 27.14 -7.38 5.78
CA TYR A 71 25.69 -7.35 5.65
C TYR A 71 25.25 -6.14 4.83
N LYS A 72 24.34 -6.37 3.88
CA LYS A 72 23.71 -5.31 3.07
C LYS A 72 22.20 -5.45 3.09
N VAL A 73 21.52 -4.32 2.90
CA VAL A 73 20.05 -4.27 2.78
C VAL A 73 19.68 -4.23 1.30
N LYS A 74 18.85 -5.18 0.87
CA LYS A 74 18.15 -5.12 -0.41
C LYS A 74 16.98 -4.15 -0.25
N LYS A 75 17.12 -2.94 -0.76
CA LYS A 75 16.14 -1.85 -0.59
C LYS A 75 14.76 -2.24 -1.13
N GLU A 76 14.71 -2.98 -2.22
CA GLU A 76 13.50 -3.48 -2.86
C GLU A 76 12.71 -4.49 -2.02
N ARG A 77 13.36 -5.12 -1.03
CA ARG A 77 12.72 -6.03 -0.07
C ARG A 77 12.46 -5.39 1.29
N CYS A 78 13.15 -4.29 1.59
CA CYS A 78 13.02 -3.60 2.87
C CYS A 78 11.69 -2.81 2.92
N ILE A 79 10.88 -3.10 3.91
CA ILE A 79 9.57 -2.46 4.13
C ILE A 79 9.59 -1.45 5.28
N GLY A 80 10.74 -1.06 5.78
CA GLY A 80 10.84 -0.04 6.83
C GLY A 80 10.33 -0.44 8.23
N CYS A 81 10.10 -1.73 8.52
CA CYS A 81 9.49 -2.23 9.76
C CYS A 81 10.33 -2.01 11.04
N MET A 82 11.53 -1.47 10.94
CA MET A 82 12.46 -1.14 12.04
C MET A 82 12.96 -2.33 12.89
N GLN A 83 12.53 -3.57 12.65
CA GLN A 83 12.89 -4.72 13.48
C GLN A 83 14.42 -4.91 13.58
N CYS A 84 15.13 -4.78 12.47
CA CYS A 84 16.58 -4.90 12.45
C CYS A 84 17.30 -3.79 13.23
N ALA A 85 16.80 -2.56 13.18
CA ALA A 85 17.35 -1.41 13.90
C ALA A 85 17.16 -1.57 15.42
N LYS A 86 15.92 -1.90 15.85
CA LYS A 86 15.57 -2.11 17.27
C LYS A 86 16.37 -3.24 17.92
N ASN A 87 16.74 -4.27 17.14
CA ASN A 87 17.45 -5.45 17.64
C ASN A 87 18.97 -5.42 17.38
N CYS A 88 19.51 -4.33 16.83
CA CYS A 88 20.94 -4.20 16.61
C CYS A 88 21.69 -3.84 17.91
N PRO A 89 22.55 -4.76 18.47
CA PRO A 89 23.22 -4.51 19.73
C PRO A 89 24.28 -3.39 19.65
N LYS A 90 24.68 -3.02 18.44
CA LYS A 90 25.67 -1.96 18.18
C LYS A 90 25.05 -0.70 17.61
N GLN A 91 23.72 -0.64 17.52
CA GLN A 91 23.00 0.49 16.91
C GLN A 91 23.62 0.87 15.54
N ALA A 92 24.03 -0.14 14.78
CA ALA A 92 24.66 0.02 13.48
C ALA A 92 23.66 0.16 12.35
N ILE A 93 22.36 0.24 12.63
CA ILE A 93 21.32 0.29 11.61
C ILE A 93 20.49 1.55 11.81
N GLU A 94 20.49 2.39 10.81
CA GLU A 94 19.67 3.59 10.71
C GLU A 94 18.53 3.38 9.75
N MET A 95 17.39 3.99 10.04
CA MET A 95 16.23 4.02 9.14
C MET A 95 16.20 5.36 8.43
N VAL A 96 16.25 5.33 7.11
CA VAL A 96 16.31 6.54 6.29
C VAL A 96 15.14 6.57 5.33
N SER A 97 14.33 7.63 5.40
CA SER A 97 13.24 7.87 4.45
C SER A 97 13.78 8.40 3.13
N GLN A 98 13.37 7.78 2.04
CA GLN A 98 13.72 8.22 0.68
C GLN A 98 12.67 9.23 0.20
N LEU A 99 12.71 10.42 0.79
CA LEU A 99 11.82 11.51 0.43
C LEU A 99 12.05 11.95 -1.02
N GLN A 100 10.97 12.25 -1.69
CA GLN A 100 10.97 12.85 -3.02
C GLN A 100 10.37 14.24 -2.96
N ASP A 101 10.91 15.15 -3.75
CA ASP A 101 10.27 16.44 -3.95
C ASP A 101 9.04 16.25 -4.84
N TYR A 102 7.85 16.50 -4.28
CA TYR A 102 6.59 16.38 -5.01
C TYR A 102 6.52 17.34 -6.21
N LYS A 103 7.18 18.51 -6.13
CA LYS A 103 7.25 19.46 -7.23
C LYS A 103 8.01 18.93 -8.45
N GLU A 104 8.98 18.04 -8.20
CA GLU A 104 9.74 17.39 -9.29
C GLU A 104 9.07 16.12 -9.82
N VAL A 105 8.44 15.35 -8.93
CA VAL A 105 7.96 14.01 -9.26
C VAL A 105 6.54 14.02 -9.80
N LEU A 106 5.62 14.77 -9.17
CA LEU A 106 4.20 14.75 -9.53
C LEU A 106 3.94 15.22 -10.97
N PRO A 107 4.50 16.32 -11.47
CA PRO A 107 4.28 16.74 -12.86
C PRO A 107 4.65 15.65 -13.85
N LYS A 108 5.78 14.97 -13.65
CA LYS A 108 6.25 13.90 -14.53
C LYS A 108 5.32 12.67 -14.52
N LEU A 109 4.74 12.35 -13.35
CA LEU A 109 3.80 11.25 -13.22
C LEU A 109 2.46 11.59 -13.87
N ILE A 110 1.97 12.81 -13.68
CA ILE A 110 0.72 13.31 -14.26
C ILE A 110 0.82 13.34 -15.79
N GLU A 111 1.92 13.86 -16.35
CA GLU A 111 2.18 13.85 -17.79
C GLU A 111 2.13 12.43 -18.39
N LYS A 112 2.56 11.44 -17.63
CA LYS A 112 2.48 10.04 -18.02
C LYS A 112 1.07 9.45 -17.90
N GLY A 113 0.07 10.23 -17.50
CA GLY A 113 -1.34 9.85 -17.41
C GLY A 113 -1.64 8.91 -16.24
N ILE A 114 -1.42 9.34 -15.01
CA ILE A 114 -1.97 8.69 -13.81
C ILE A 114 -3.41 9.18 -13.60
N ASP A 115 -4.22 8.34 -12.96
CA ASP A 115 -5.64 8.62 -12.74
C ASP A 115 -5.93 8.89 -11.26
N CYS A 116 -5.03 8.44 -10.36
CA CYS A 116 -5.18 8.58 -8.91
C CYS A 116 -3.80 8.75 -8.25
N ILE A 117 -3.77 9.51 -7.16
CA ILE A 117 -2.62 9.60 -6.26
C ILE A 117 -3.06 9.13 -4.88
N GLU A 118 -2.39 8.11 -4.35
CA GLU A 118 -2.51 7.66 -2.97
C GLU A 118 -1.47 8.39 -2.11
N PHE A 119 -1.93 9.08 -1.10
CA PHE A 119 -1.09 9.75 -0.12
C PHE A 119 -1.11 9.00 1.21
N HIS A 120 0.06 8.54 1.66
CA HIS A 120 0.21 7.89 2.95
C HIS A 120 0.27 8.95 4.05
N ALA A 121 -0.89 9.26 4.65
CA ALA A 121 -1.02 10.26 5.70
C ALA A 121 -0.69 9.71 7.11
N ILE A 122 0.36 8.86 7.19
CA ILE A 122 0.78 8.15 8.40
C ILE A 122 1.97 8.90 9.01
N SER A 123 1.71 9.90 9.83
CA SER A 123 2.70 10.64 10.61
C SER A 123 2.01 11.37 11.76
N THR A 124 2.74 11.64 12.83
CA THR A 124 2.26 12.50 13.92
C THR A 124 2.48 13.99 13.64
N ASP A 125 3.30 14.33 12.65
CA ASP A 125 3.52 15.72 12.21
C ASP A 125 2.37 16.19 11.31
N GLU A 126 1.38 16.81 11.96
CA GLU A 126 0.17 17.31 11.30
C GLU A 126 0.49 18.42 10.27
N LYS A 127 1.52 19.21 10.55
CA LYS A 127 1.92 20.29 9.64
C LYS A 127 2.49 19.71 8.34
N ASP A 128 3.41 18.76 8.43
CA ASP A 128 4.02 18.13 7.25
C ASP A 128 2.95 17.36 6.43
N VAL A 129 2.02 16.64 7.11
CA VAL A 129 0.89 15.98 6.43
C VAL A 129 0.07 16.98 5.62
N MET A 130 -0.31 18.12 6.21
CA MET A 130 -1.13 19.12 5.53
C MET A 130 -0.37 19.84 4.43
N ASP A 131 0.89 20.20 4.65
CA ASP A 131 1.74 20.85 3.65
C ASP A 131 1.92 19.95 2.41
N LYS A 132 2.12 18.65 2.61
CA LYS A 132 2.22 17.67 1.51
C LYS A 132 0.89 17.46 0.81
N TRP A 133 -0.20 17.40 1.57
CA TRP A 133 -1.54 17.29 0.99
C TRP A 133 -1.90 18.47 0.11
N LEU A 134 -1.59 19.70 0.55
CA LEU A 134 -1.77 20.91 -0.24
C LEU A 134 -0.94 20.86 -1.53
N GLN A 135 0.33 20.47 -1.45
CA GLN A 135 1.18 20.32 -2.64
C GLN A 135 0.60 19.32 -3.65
N ILE A 136 0.06 18.18 -3.20
CA ILE A 136 -0.57 17.22 -4.10
C ILE A 136 -1.78 17.86 -4.81
N ASN A 137 -2.61 18.59 -4.05
CA ASN A 137 -3.80 19.23 -4.60
C ASN A 137 -3.47 20.37 -5.58
N ASP A 138 -2.34 21.05 -5.43
CA ASP A 138 -1.87 22.09 -6.37
C ASP A 138 -1.51 21.50 -7.75
N PHE A 139 -1.07 20.24 -7.79
CA PHE A 139 -0.64 19.59 -9.03
C PHE A 139 -1.71 18.69 -9.65
N PHE A 140 -2.67 18.20 -8.86
CA PHE A 140 -3.57 17.15 -9.32
C PHE A 140 -4.99 17.32 -8.78
N ASP A 141 -5.92 17.52 -9.68
CA ASP A 141 -7.36 17.70 -9.39
C ASP A 141 -8.19 16.41 -9.57
N GLY A 142 -7.55 15.32 -10.00
CA GLY A 142 -8.16 14.00 -10.16
C GLY A 142 -8.51 13.32 -8.84
N MET A 143 -8.76 12.01 -8.89
CA MET A 143 -9.07 11.23 -7.70
C MET A 143 -7.86 11.13 -6.77
N LEU A 144 -8.02 11.49 -5.50
CA LEU A 144 -7.00 11.30 -4.48
C LEU A 144 -7.42 10.22 -3.49
N CYS A 145 -6.43 9.53 -2.92
CA CYS A 145 -6.65 8.54 -1.89
C CYS A 145 -5.83 8.91 -0.64
N ILE A 146 -6.48 8.95 0.51
CA ILE A 146 -5.86 9.18 1.82
C ILE A 146 -5.68 7.81 2.48
N SER A 147 -4.46 7.26 2.44
CA SER A 147 -4.11 6.03 3.15
C SER A 147 -3.81 6.36 4.61
N ILE A 148 -4.55 5.76 5.52
CA ILE A 148 -4.51 6.09 6.94
C ILE A 148 -4.85 4.88 7.80
N ASP A 149 -4.16 4.71 8.93
CA ASP A 149 -4.39 3.70 9.92
C ASP A 149 -4.52 4.30 11.33
N ARG A 150 -4.75 3.45 12.32
CA ARG A 150 -4.96 3.84 13.73
C ARG A 150 -3.71 3.65 14.60
N SER A 151 -2.52 3.48 13.99
CA SER A 151 -1.28 3.21 14.73
C SER A 151 -0.75 4.40 15.51
N GLU A 152 -0.84 5.60 14.91
CA GLU A 152 -0.17 6.80 15.42
C GLU A 152 -1.13 7.78 16.11
N LEU A 153 -2.39 7.80 15.69
CA LEU A 153 -3.38 8.76 16.19
C LEU A 153 -4.64 8.06 16.73
N GLY A 154 -5.20 8.63 17.78
CA GLY A 154 -6.53 8.22 18.26
C GLY A 154 -7.66 8.70 17.34
N ASP A 155 -8.80 8.04 17.42
CA ASP A 155 -9.96 8.20 16.53
C ASP A 155 -10.41 9.66 16.32
N LYS A 156 -10.37 10.48 17.38
CA LYS A 156 -10.76 11.90 17.29
C LYS A 156 -9.81 12.66 16.37
N LYS A 157 -8.51 12.53 16.58
CA LYS A 157 -7.49 13.23 15.77
C LYS A 157 -7.48 12.74 14.32
N LEU A 158 -7.70 11.43 14.10
CA LEU A 158 -7.84 10.88 12.75
C LEU A 158 -9.02 11.51 11.99
N LYS A 159 -10.19 11.60 12.63
CA LYS A 159 -11.36 12.26 12.03
C LYS A 159 -11.10 13.74 11.73
N GLU A 160 -10.50 14.46 12.67
CA GLU A 160 -10.14 15.88 12.50
C GLU A 160 -9.17 16.08 11.33
N ARG A 161 -8.16 15.23 11.19
CA ARG A 161 -7.21 15.24 10.06
C ARG A 161 -7.93 15.04 8.74
N VAL A 162 -8.68 13.94 8.60
CA VAL A 162 -9.41 13.63 7.37
C VAL A 162 -10.41 14.73 7.02
N GLN A 163 -11.11 15.28 8.02
CA GLN A 163 -12.02 16.40 7.80
C GLN A 163 -11.31 17.64 7.22
N LYS A 164 -10.14 17.99 7.76
CA LYS A 164 -9.32 19.09 7.22
C LYS A 164 -8.86 18.81 5.80
N MET A 165 -8.39 17.58 5.53
CA MET A 165 -7.94 17.19 4.20
C MET A 165 -9.08 17.25 3.18
N LEU A 166 -10.28 16.82 3.56
CA LEU A 166 -11.47 16.85 2.70
C LEU A 166 -12.03 18.27 2.48
N SER A 167 -11.79 19.20 3.42
CA SER A 167 -12.36 20.57 3.32
C SER A 167 -11.90 21.35 2.10
N ILE A 168 -10.78 20.96 1.49
CA ILE A 168 -10.22 21.59 0.28
C ILE A 168 -10.56 20.80 -0.99
N ARG A 169 -11.35 19.71 -0.86
CA ARG A 169 -11.72 18.84 -1.97
C ARG A 169 -13.20 18.96 -2.31
N LYS A 170 -13.55 18.70 -3.57
CA LYS A 170 -14.93 18.52 -3.96
C LYS A 170 -15.47 17.20 -3.38
N PRO A 171 -16.75 17.16 -3.01
CA PRO A 171 -17.40 15.92 -2.56
C PRO A 171 -17.15 14.76 -3.54
N TYR A 172 -16.84 13.58 -2.99
CA TYR A 172 -16.65 12.33 -3.74
C TYR A 172 -15.54 12.37 -4.80
N THR A 173 -14.52 13.22 -4.59
CA THR A 173 -13.26 13.20 -5.36
C THR A 173 -12.09 12.63 -4.55
N THR A 174 -12.41 12.05 -3.39
CA THR A 174 -11.40 11.48 -2.48
C THR A 174 -11.87 10.12 -1.97
N ILE A 175 -10.92 9.19 -1.89
CA ILE A 175 -11.10 7.89 -1.25
C ILE A 175 -10.37 7.94 0.11
N ILE A 176 -11.02 7.52 1.18
CA ILE A 176 -10.39 7.25 2.48
C ILE A 176 -10.01 5.77 2.49
N GLN A 177 -8.72 5.49 2.42
CA GLN A 177 -8.21 4.13 2.49
C GLN A 177 -7.95 3.77 3.95
N ALA A 178 -8.87 2.96 4.48
CA ALA A 178 -8.83 2.47 5.84
C ALA A 178 -7.88 1.26 5.93
N ASP A 179 -6.67 1.50 6.42
CA ASP A 179 -5.64 0.48 6.51
C ASP A 179 -5.65 -0.26 7.85
N GLY A 180 -5.36 -1.55 7.79
CA GLY A 180 -5.02 -2.35 8.96
C GLY A 180 -3.56 -2.12 9.38
N ILE A 181 -3.30 -2.17 10.68
CA ILE A 181 -1.94 -2.00 11.22
C ILE A 181 -1.09 -3.23 10.89
N ALA A 182 0.23 -3.02 10.72
CA ALA A 182 1.24 -4.05 10.42
C ALA A 182 0.97 -4.82 9.12
N MET A 183 0.60 -4.11 8.07
CA MET A 183 0.29 -4.66 6.75
C MET A 183 1.38 -5.56 6.16
N SER A 184 2.63 -5.27 6.47
CA SER A 184 3.78 -5.96 5.92
C SER A 184 4.42 -6.84 6.97
N GLY A 185 4.46 -8.17 6.70
CA GLY A 185 5.13 -9.14 7.56
C GLY A 185 4.38 -9.51 8.82
N SER A 186 3.10 -9.19 8.94
CA SER A 186 2.25 -9.71 10.00
C SER A 186 1.75 -11.11 9.65
N ASP A 187 1.94 -12.07 10.56
CA ASP A 187 1.35 -13.40 10.45
C ASP A 187 -0.12 -13.42 10.89
N ASP A 188 -0.55 -12.41 11.66
CA ASP A 188 -1.95 -12.24 12.10
C ASP A 188 -2.79 -11.51 11.03
N LYS A 189 -3.14 -12.25 10.00
CA LYS A 189 -3.97 -11.75 8.90
C LYS A 189 -5.39 -11.40 9.35
N TYR A 190 -5.89 -12.08 10.37
CA TYR A 190 -7.24 -11.87 10.88
C TYR A 190 -7.33 -10.57 11.67
N GLY A 191 -6.40 -10.37 12.60
CA GLY A 191 -6.30 -9.13 13.40
C GLY A 191 -6.11 -7.91 12.52
N THR A 192 -5.26 -7.98 11.50
CA THR A 192 -5.06 -6.88 10.53
C THR A 192 -6.32 -6.56 9.75
N THR A 193 -7.08 -7.59 9.28
CA THR A 193 -8.36 -7.36 8.61
C THR A 193 -9.37 -6.67 9.52
N LEU A 194 -9.50 -7.11 10.78
CA LEU A 194 -10.41 -6.49 11.74
C LEU A 194 -10.03 -5.05 12.06
N GLN A 195 -8.74 -4.72 12.07
CA GLN A 195 -8.28 -3.34 12.21
C GLN A 195 -8.69 -2.47 11.02
N ALA A 196 -8.57 -2.98 9.79
CA ALA A 196 -9.06 -2.29 8.60
C ALA A 196 -10.59 -2.07 8.67
N VAL A 197 -11.35 -3.07 9.11
CA VAL A 197 -12.80 -2.95 9.34
C VAL A 197 -13.11 -1.88 10.37
N ALA A 198 -12.41 -1.86 11.52
CA ALA A 198 -12.62 -0.87 12.56
C ALA A 198 -12.25 0.55 12.11
N THR A 199 -11.21 0.70 11.27
CA THR A 199 -10.84 1.99 10.67
C THR A 199 -11.90 2.44 9.67
N ALA A 200 -12.40 1.54 8.82
CA ALA A 200 -13.49 1.84 7.88
C ALA A 200 -14.78 2.24 8.61
N GLN A 201 -15.13 1.54 9.71
CA GLN A 201 -16.29 1.86 10.54
C GLN A 201 -16.20 3.28 11.13
N LEU A 202 -15.00 3.68 11.58
CA LEU A 202 -14.77 5.03 12.10
C LEU A 202 -15.16 6.10 11.09
N PHE A 203 -14.77 5.93 9.83
CA PHE A 203 -15.02 6.90 8.78
C PHE A 203 -16.43 6.77 8.19
N GLN A 204 -17.00 5.57 8.13
CA GLN A 204 -18.42 5.37 7.78
C GLN A 204 -19.32 6.12 8.76
N ASN A 205 -19.05 6.02 10.06
CA ASN A 205 -19.81 6.72 11.09
C ASN A 205 -19.60 8.24 11.09
N ALA A 206 -18.51 8.72 10.52
CA ALA A 206 -18.25 10.15 10.35
C ALA A 206 -19.06 10.78 9.20
N ASN A 207 -19.56 9.94 8.28
CA ASN A 207 -20.38 10.35 7.14
C ASN A 207 -19.72 11.44 6.29
N PHE A 208 -18.45 11.29 5.99
CA PHE A 208 -17.71 12.22 5.14
C PHE A 208 -18.13 12.08 3.67
N PRO A 209 -18.07 13.18 2.88
CA PRO A 209 -18.39 13.16 1.45
C PRO A 209 -17.22 12.56 0.63
N ALA A 210 -16.87 11.31 0.92
CA ALA A 210 -15.75 10.56 0.34
C ALA A 210 -16.09 9.08 0.25
N TYR A 211 -15.43 8.36 -0.64
CA TYR A 211 -15.53 6.90 -0.69
C TYR A 211 -14.66 6.25 0.39
N ILE A 212 -15.07 5.09 0.87
CA ILE A 212 -14.32 4.31 1.86
C ILE A 212 -13.80 3.04 1.21
N MET A 213 -12.48 2.87 1.22
CA MET A 213 -11.80 1.68 0.76
C MET A 213 -11.13 0.96 1.93
N MET A 214 -11.39 -0.33 2.10
CA MET A 214 -10.61 -1.13 3.04
C MET A 214 -9.33 -1.62 2.38
N SER A 215 -8.23 -1.58 3.12
CA SER A 215 -6.91 -2.04 2.68
C SER A 215 -6.09 -2.60 3.85
N GLY A 216 -4.93 -3.16 3.54
CA GLY A 216 -4.05 -3.72 4.55
C GLY A 216 -4.55 -5.01 5.19
N GLY A 217 -3.90 -6.13 4.89
CA GLY A 217 -4.30 -7.44 5.41
C GLY A 217 -5.58 -8.02 4.82
N THR A 218 -6.09 -7.43 3.75
CA THR A 218 -7.33 -7.84 3.08
C THR A 218 -7.19 -9.17 2.33
N ASN A 219 -8.26 -9.96 2.32
CA ASN A 219 -8.35 -11.30 1.75
C ASN A 219 -9.81 -11.64 1.38
N THR A 220 -10.09 -12.89 1.00
CA THR A 220 -11.45 -13.35 0.62
C THR A 220 -12.52 -13.20 1.71
N LYS A 221 -12.13 -13.03 2.98
CA LYS A 221 -13.06 -12.89 4.12
C LYS A 221 -13.32 -11.44 4.52
N SER A 222 -12.61 -10.49 3.92
CA SER A 222 -12.63 -9.10 4.38
C SER A 222 -13.99 -8.43 4.25
N ILE A 223 -14.71 -8.68 3.16
CA ILE A 223 -16.05 -8.13 2.95
C ILE A 223 -17.08 -8.79 3.87
N GLU A 224 -17.02 -10.12 4.03
CA GLU A 224 -17.87 -10.83 4.98
C GLU A 224 -17.72 -10.28 6.39
N LEU A 225 -16.47 -10.12 6.85
CA LEU A 225 -16.17 -9.56 8.17
C LEU A 225 -16.65 -8.10 8.31
N ALA A 226 -16.47 -7.28 7.27
CA ALA A 226 -16.98 -5.92 7.27
C ALA A 226 -18.51 -5.90 7.45
N HIS A 227 -19.23 -6.68 6.67
CA HIS A 227 -20.71 -6.77 6.74
C HIS A 227 -21.18 -7.28 8.10
N LEU A 228 -20.52 -8.29 8.68
CA LEU A 228 -20.82 -8.77 10.04
C LEU A 228 -20.65 -7.68 11.11
N CYS A 229 -19.74 -6.73 10.88
CA CYS A 229 -19.54 -5.57 11.74
C CYS A 229 -20.42 -4.36 11.37
N GLY A 230 -21.33 -4.50 10.41
CA GLY A 230 -22.18 -3.40 9.94
C GLY A 230 -21.45 -2.37 9.06
N VAL A 231 -20.27 -2.72 8.54
CA VAL A 231 -19.46 -1.85 7.68
C VAL A 231 -19.71 -2.21 6.22
N LYS A 232 -19.98 -1.19 5.40
CA LYS A 232 -20.21 -1.31 3.95
C LYS A 232 -19.18 -0.45 3.22
N PRO A 233 -17.98 -0.96 2.95
CA PRO A 233 -16.98 -0.21 2.21
C PRO A 233 -17.39 -0.08 0.74
N ASP A 234 -17.04 1.04 0.10
CA ASP A 234 -17.29 1.26 -1.33
C ASP A 234 -16.31 0.44 -2.19
N CYS A 235 -15.11 0.17 -1.67
CA CYS A 235 -14.08 -0.58 -2.37
C CYS A 235 -13.21 -1.41 -1.42
N LEU A 236 -12.49 -2.38 -2.01
CA LEU A 236 -11.49 -3.19 -1.33
C LEU A 236 -10.19 -3.23 -2.13
N ALA A 237 -9.08 -2.86 -1.51
CA ALA A 237 -7.75 -3.07 -2.08
C ALA A 237 -7.18 -4.40 -1.60
N VAL A 238 -6.75 -5.26 -2.52
CA VAL A 238 -6.13 -6.56 -2.22
C VAL A 238 -4.74 -6.61 -2.85
N GLY A 239 -3.71 -6.64 -2.03
CA GLY A 239 -2.32 -6.59 -2.48
C GLY A 239 -1.62 -7.96 -2.51
N SER A 240 -0.88 -8.25 -1.45
CA SER A 240 -0.04 -9.45 -1.35
C SER A 240 -0.83 -10.75 -1.42
N TYR A 241 -2.07 -10.77 -0.91
CA TYR A 241 -2.94 -11.95 -0.97
C TYR A 241 -3.28 -12.32 -2.41
N ALA A 242 -3.68 -11.34 -3.24
CA ALA A 242 -3.99 -11.57 -4.65
C ALA A 242 -2.79 -12.17 -5.42
N ARG A 243 -1.56 -11.66 -5.15
CA ARG A 243 -0.35 -12.23 -5.75
C ARG A 243 -0.04 -13.64 -5.24
N LYS A 244 -0.34 -13.91 -3.97
CA LYS A 244 -0.05 -15.21 -3.35
C LYS A 244 -0.89 -16.33 -3.93
N ILE A 245 -2.19 -16.12 -4.13
CA ILE A 245 -3.11 -17.17 -4.60
C ILE A 245 -2.83 -17.64 -6.02
N VAL A 246 -2.19 -16.80 -6.86
CA VAL A 246 -1.80 -17.17 -8.24
C VAL A 246 -0.30 -17.42 -8.40
N LYS A 247 0.46 -17.43 -7.30
CA LYS A 247 1.93 -17.51 -7.35
C LYS A 247 2.46 -18.73 -8.10
N GLU A 248 1.86 -19.90 -7.88
CA GLU A 248 2.30 -21.15 -8.50
C GLU A 248 2.19 -21.09 -10.02
N TYR A 249 1.13 -20.46 -10.54
CA TYR A 249 0.96 -20.24 -11.96
C TYR A 249 1.97 -19.23 -12.50
N LEU A 250 2.20 -18.10 -11.80
CA LEU A 250 3.13 -17.06 -12.25
C LEU A 250 4.59 -17.52 -12.29
N THR A 251 4.96 -18.55 -11.55
CA THR A 251 6.30 -19.15 -11.56
C THR A 251 6.47 -20.31 -12.54
N ASN A 252 5.41 -20.66 -13.26
CA ASN A 252 5.45 -21.71 -14.28
C ASN A 252 5.87 -21.12 -15.64
N ASP A 253 7.00 -21.56 -16.17
CA ASP A 253 7.56 -21.04 -17.44
C ASP A 253 6.64 -21.29 -18.64
N ASN A 254 5.74 -22.28 -18.56
CA ASN A 254 4.79 -22.61 -19.61
C ASN A 254 3.48 -21.83 -19.51
N LEU A 255 3.27 -20.99 -18.49
CA LEU A 255 1.99 -20.31 -18.27
C LEU A 255 1.44 -19.64 -19.53
N LEU A 256 2.29 -18.88 -20.24
CA LEU A 256 1.85 -18.12 -21.42
C LEU A 256 1.58 -18.98 -22.65
N ASN A 257 1.99 -20.24 -22.64
CA ASN A 257 1.84 -21.20 -23.75
C ASN A 257 0.77 -22.26 -23.46
N ASP A 258 0.25 -22.32 -22.24
CA ASP A 258 -0.76 -23.28 -21.81
C ASP A 258 -2.07 -22.59 -21.40
N GLN A 259 -3.07 -22.67 -22.28
CA GLN A 259 -4.37 -22.06 -22.07
C GLN A 259 -5.11 -22.62 -20.83
N ASN A 260 -4.87 -23.86 -20.45
CA ASN A 260 -5.49 -24.44 -19.25
C ASN A 260 -4.91 -23.81 -17.99
N LEU A 261 -3.59 -23.65 -17.91
CA LEU A 261 -2.95 -22.95 -16.78
C LEU A 261 -3.43 -21.51 -16.67
N ILE A 262 -3.58 -20.82 -17.80
CA ILE A 262 -4.15 -19.45 -17.81
C ILE A 262 -5.57 -19.47 -17.26
N ASN A 263 -6.42 -20.36 -17.75
CA ASN A 263 -7.83 -20.45 -17.34
C ASN A 263 -7.97 -20.77 -15.84
N GLU A 264 -7.14 -21.65 -15.29
CA GLU A 264 -7.10 -21.95 -13.85
C GLU A 264 -6.69 -20.74 -13.02
N ALA A 265 -5.61 -20.04 -13.41
CA ALA A 265 -5.15 -18.83 -12.74
C ALA A 265 -6.21 -17.72 -12.78
N VAL A 266 -6.87 -17.54 -13.93
CA VAL A 266 -7.97 -16.56 -14.10
C VAL A 266 -9.17 -16.93 -13.24
N LYS A 267 -9.53 -18.22 -13.14
CA LYS A 267 -10.62 -18.67 -12.27
C LYS A 267 -10.34 -18.30 -10.81
N ILE A 268 -9.14 -18.60 -10.31
CA ILE A 268 -8.75 -18.26 -8.92
C ILE A 268 -8.81 -16.73 -8.69
N ALA A 269 -8.31 -15.95 -9.64
CA ALA A 269 -8.37 -14.49 -9.55
C ALA A 269 -9.82 -13.99 -9.59
N LYS A 270 -10.66 -14.57 -10.44
CA LYS A 270 -12.09 -14.24 -10.53
C LYS A 270 -12.83 -14.57 -9.25
N ASP A 271 -12.60 -15.76 -8.67
CA ASP A 271 -13.21 -16.16 -7.41
C ASP A 271 -12.92 -15.15 -6.29
N LEU A 272 -11.69 -14.57 -6.24
CA LEU A 272 -11.38 -13.48 -5.31
C LEU A 272 -12.22 -12.23 -5.60
N VAL A 273 -12.32 -11.82 -6.86
CA VAL A 273 -13.10 -10.63 -7.26
C VAL A 273 -14.59 -10.84 -6.91
N ASP A 274 -15.13 -12.02 -7.20
CA ASP A 274 -16.54 -12.33 -6.92
C ASP A 274 -16.87 -12.27 -5.41
N THR A 275 -15.89 -12.55 -4.53
CA THR A 275 -16.08 -12.36 -3.08
C THR A 275 -16.12 -10.89 -2.66
N ILE A 276 -15.52 -10.00 -3.45
CA ILE A 276 -15.45 -8.56 -3.19
C ILE A 276 -16.70 -7.86 -3.71
N VAL A 277 -17.08 -8.18 -4.93
CA VAL A 277 -18.22 -7.53 -5.64
C VAL A 277 -19.56 -8.02 -5.11
N GLY A 278 -19.57 -9.15 -4.39
CA GLY A 278 -20.76 -9.92 -4.09
C GLY A 278 -21.17 -10.73 -5.33
N LYS A 279 -21.49 -12.01 -5.17
CA LYS A 279 -22.21 -12.69 -6.23
C LYS A 279 -23.55 -11.98 -6.34
N ASN A 280 -23.82 -11.31 -7.45
CA ASN A 280 -25.17 -11.03 -7.84
C ASN A 280 -25.84 -12.41 -7.98
N ASN A 281 -26.54 -12.83 -6.93
CA ASN A 281 -27.49 -13.94 -7.03
C ASN A 281 -28.63 -13.38 -7.84
N ASP A 282 -28.51 -13.47 -9.17
CA ASP A 282 -29.67 -13.49 -10.06
C ASP A 282 -30.37 -14.84 -9.96
#